data_126d393b8e5139fd6623ab75cfd6273c
#
_entry.id   126d393b8e5139fd6623ab75cfd6273c
#
_cell.length_a   1.000
_cell.length_b   1.000
_cell.length_c   1.000
_cell.angle_alpha   90.00
_cell.angle_beta   90.00
_cell.angle_gamma   90.00
#
_symmetry.space_group_name_H-M   'P 1'
#
loop_
_entity.id
_entity.type
_entity.pdbx_description
1 polymer ?
#
loop_
_entity_poly.entity_id
_entity_poly.type
_entity_poly.pdbx_seq_one_letter_code
_entity_poly.pdbx_strand_id
1 'polypeptide(L)'
;MPDEPGPRTSRRGFLKALGGAAGVAALPIRGEASVGAAPGDDYDVIVIGGGFAGVTAARELRHAGLRTLLLEARNRLGGRTFTAKLGDEHFDLGGMWVHWMQANVWAEIARYGLQIAETPGAIPERVLWWSDGKVREAGVGEILPLLGQAICSNGATPELPLRTLEGLAVLAGLMSDFHEGAAQAFPRPMDPFFSDAWKAFDAVSVKDRLDQMQLSADRRALLEGTLGASCCAPFANSGFIEMLRWWALSGQDVQRYGDAVARFKLRDGTISLLEAMLEDGRPDVRLGASVARVEQGGGAVRVITERGESFRARAAIAALPMNVLANIEFSPPLDPAKVAASRERHAGSGVKLYARVRGEVPSFAAFAPESEPLSMIFTSEAGKEGGVLIAFGTSPEKIDAHSVPAVQQAVRKFLPDLSVTETIAYDWHLDPYSLGTWCILRPGQMTKYLAKLREPEGLVHFAGGDMALGWRGFIDGAIESGNRVAHEVVARLAGRVRPAESAAATAAMALEVAPGDAVFRQCAVCHPSDASGQHGVGPNLRGVPGRKIASAPDYPFSEALRSLDSTWSPEQLDAFLANPAQRAPGTKMAFGGVASASDRAALIELLSKLR
;
A
#
# COMPACT_ATOMS: atom_id res chain seq x y z
N MET A 1 3.25 44.49 5.91
CA MET A 1 4.22 44.19 4.84
C MET A 1 3.95 42.83 4.36
N PRO A 2 3.67 42.56 3.09
CA PRO A 2 3.39 41.21 2.59
C PRO A 2 4.67 40.44 2.39
N ASP A 3 4.68 39.15 2.83
CA ASP A 3 5.78 38.22 2.72
C ASP A 3 6.17 37.97 1.27
N GLU A 4 7.47 38.09 0.98
CA GLU A 4 8.05 37.70 -0.30
C GLU A 4 8.04 36.17 -0.46
N PRO A 5 7.72 35.62 -1.64
CA PRO A 5 7.81 34.19 -1.89
C PRO A 5 9.27 33.77 -1.98
N GLY A 6 9.66 32.77 -1.19
CA GLY A 6 10.98 32.14 -1.22
C GLY A 6 11.37 31.59 -2.61
N PRO A 7 12.66 31.33 -2.87
CA PRO A 7 13.18 31.07 -4.20
C PRO A 7 12.58 29.80 -4.83
N ARG A 8 11.94 29.96 -5.97
CA ARG A 8 11.50 28.86 -6.84
C ARG A 8 12.75 28.14 -7.39
N THR A 9 13.02 26.93 -6.90
CA THR A 9 14.03 26.06 -7.51
C THR A 9 13.64 25.77 -8.96
N SER A 10 14.48 26.19 -9.90
CA SER A 10 14.22 25.98 -11.32
C SER A 10 14.39 24.50 -11.70
N ARG A 11 13.61 24.03 -12.70
CA ARG A 11 13.74 22.68 -13.31
C ARG A 11 15.19 22.28 -13.63
N ARG A 12 16.08 23.25 -13.92
CA ARG A 12 17.50 23.01 -14.15
C ARG A 12 18.30 22.64 -12.89
N GLY A 13 17.85 23.08 -11.71
CA GLY A 13 18.47 22.70 -10.43
C GLY A 13 18.17 21.25 -10.05
N PHE A 14 16.94 20.80 -10.30
CA PHE A 14 16.52 19.43 -10.03
C PHE A 14 17.26 18.41 -10.93
N LEU A 15 17.41 18.71 -12.22
CA LEU A 15 18.17 17.84 -13.15
C LEU A 15 19.68 17.80 -12.83
N LYS A 16 20.24 18.84 -12.18
CA LYS A 16 21.63 18.83 -11.72
C LYS A 16 21.83 18.04 -10.43
N ALA A 17 20.82 17.97 -9.55
CA ALA A 17 20.87 17.14 -8.35
C ALA A 17 20.83 15.62 -8.68
N LEU A 18 20.16 15.23 -9.77
CA LEU A 18 20.18 13.85 -10.30
C LEU A 18 21.52 13.46 -10.96
N GLY A 19 22.35 14.43 -11.36
CA GLY A 19 23.63 14.19 -12.03
C GLY A 19 24.83 13.97 -11.09
N GLY A 20 24.64 14.06 -9.78
CA GLY A 20 25.71 13.92 -8.77
C GLY A 20 25.76 12.56 -8.05
N ALA A 21 24.73 11.76 -8.12
CA ALA A 21 24.72 10.39 -7.62
C ALA A 21 25.15 9.42 -8.73
N ALA A 22 26.17 8.61 -8.49
CA ALA A 22 26.67 7.64 -9.45
C ALA A 22 25.51 6.81 -10.04
N GLY A 23 25.17 7.07 -11.30
CA GLY A 23 24.52 6.20 -12.24
C GLY A 23 23.26 5.44 -11.84
N VAL A 24 22.32 6.02 -11.05
CA VAL A 24 21.02 5.39 -10.80
C VAL A 24 20.19 5.48 -12.08
N ALA A 25 20.09 4.37 -12.83
CA ALA A 25 19.27 4.26 -14.02
C ALA A 25 17.94 3.55 -13.71
N ALA A 26 16.84 4.05 -14.27
CA ALA A 26 15.60 3.29 -14.32
C ALA A 26 15.81 2.05 -15.21
N LEU A 27 15.24 0.92 -14.81
CA LEU A 27 15.22 -0.26 -15.69
C LEU A 27 14.44 0.09 -16.97
N PRO A 28 15.00 -0.19 -18.17
CA PRO A 28 14.23 -0.02 -19.39
C PRO A 28 13.09 -1.04 -19.40
N ILE A 29 11.91 -0.60 -19.81
CA ILE A 29 10.77 -1.49 -20.02
C ILE A 29 11.15 -2.46 -21.14
N ARG A 30 11.12 -3.78 -20.87
CA ARG A 30 11.31 -4.82 -21.85
C ARG A 30 10.03 -4.94 -22.68
N GLY A 31 9.99 -4.27 -23.76
CA GLY A 31 8.90 -4.29 -24.76
C GLY A 31 9.10 -3.11 -25.69
N GLU A 32 9.05 -3.33 -26.99
CA GLU A 32 8.87 -2.21 -27.91
C GLU A 32 7.54 -1.55 -27.54
N ALA A 33 7.61 -0.34 -26.95
CA ALA A 33 6.42 0.48 -26.81
C ALA A 33 5.77 0.54 -28.20
N SER A 34 4.57 -0.01 -28.34
CA SER A 34 3.86 0.07 -29.61
C SER A 34 3.89 1.54 -30.01
N VAL A 35 4.39 1.82 -31.23
CA VAL A 35 4.39 3.19 -31.76
C VAL A 35 2.93 3.58 -31.80
N GLY A 36 2.49 4.31 -30.77
CA GLY A 36 1.09 4.73 -30.62
C GLY A 36 0.66 5.51 -31.85
N ALA A 37 -0.64 5.46 -32.13
CA ALA A 37 -1.27 6.21 -33.21
C ALA A 37 -0.83 7.69 -33.22
N ALA A 38 -0.83 8.30 -34.38
CA ALA A 38 -0.46 9.69 -34.56
C ALA A 38 -1.34 10.63 -33.71
N PRO A 39 -0.85 11.79 -33.26
CA PRO A 39 -1.67 12.82 -32.62
C PRO A 39 -2.88 13.16 -33.51
N GLY A 40 -4.10 13.07 -32.92
CA GLY A 40 -5.36 13.33 -33.65
C GLY A 40 -6.27 12.12 -33.81
N ASP A 41 -5.80 10.90 -33.57
CA ASP A 41 -6.64 9.71 -33.55
C ASP A 41 -7.56 9.69 -32.32
N ASP A 42 -8.83 9.33 -32.50
CA ASP A 42 -9.78 9.18 -31.40
C ASP A 42 -9.52 7.88 -30.60
N TYR A 43 -9.42 8.00 -29.29
CA TYR A 43 -9.40 6.87 -28.35
C TYR A 43 -10.79 6.69 -27.69
N ASP A 44 -11.06 5.53 -27.13
CA ASP A 44 -12.20 5.38 -26.24
C ASP A 44 -11.90 6.02 -24.89
N VAL A 45 -10.69 5.78 -24.34
CA VAL A 45 -10.28 6.31 -23.04
C VAL A 45 -8.82 6.74 -23.07
N ILE A 46 -8.55 7.89 -22.43
CA ILE A 46 -7.19 8.34 -22.11
C ILE A 46 -6.97 8.19 -20.61
N VAL A 47 -5.91 7.48 -20.23
CA VAL A 47 -5.46 7.34 -18.83
C VAL A 47 -4.26 8.25 -18.61
N ILE A 48 -4.34 9.15 -17.63
CA ILE A 48 -3.30 10.12 -17.28
C ILE A 48 -2.61 9.66 -16.02
N GLY A 49 -1.34 9.25 -16.14
CA GLY A 49 -0.50 8.71 -15.07
C GLY A 49 -0.24 7.22 -15.19
N GLY A 50 1.03 6.83 -15.31
CA GLY A 50 1.52 5.46 -15.50
C GLY A 50 1.94 4.77 -14.21
N GLY A 51 1.31 5.08 -13.06
CA GLY A 51 1.43 4.32 -11.83
C GLY A 51 0.53 3.07 -11.83
N PHE A 52 0.58 2.26 -10.76
CA PHE A 52 -0.23 1.03 -10.67
C PHE A 52 -1.72 1.27 -10.91
N ALA A 53 -2.30 2.36 -10.44
CA ALA A 53 -3.72 2.66 -10.69
C ALA A 53 -4.02 2.87 -12.19
N GLY A 54 -3.16 3.63 -12.88
CA GLY A 54 -3.34 3.90 -14.31
C GLY A 54 -3.07 2.68 -15.18
N VAL A 55 -2.02 1.91 -14.87
CA VAL A 55 -1.71 0.66 -15.60
C VAL A 55 -2.83 -0.36 -15.40
N THR A 56 -3.34 -0.53 -14.18
CA THR A 56 -4.50 -1.39 -13.91
C THR A 56 -5.71 -0.94 -14.71
N ALA A 57 -6.06 0.34 -14.65
CA ALA A 57 -7.20 0.86 -15.39
C ALA A 57 -7.04 0.65 -16.90
N ALA A 58 -5.85 0.94 -17.46
CA ALA A 58 -5.58 0.78 -18.88
C ALA A 58 -5.69 -0.69 -19.32
N ARG A 59 -5.17 -1.63 -18.52
CA ARG A 59 -5.31 -3.08 -18.78
C ARG A 59 -6.77 -3.50 -18.82
N GLU A 60 -7.56 -3.16 -17.80
CA GLU A 60 -8.97 -3.56 -17.70
C GLU A 60 -9.81 -2.96 -18.84
N LEU A 61 -9.54 -1.72 -19.23
CA LEU A 61 -10.18 -1.09 -20.39
C LEU A 61 -9.83 -1.83 -21.70
N ARG A 62 -8.58 -2.25 -21.86
CA ARG A 62 -8.13 -3.06 -23.02
C ARG A 62 -8.82 -4.43 -23.04
N HIS A 63 -8.94 -5.10 -21.90
CA HIS A 63 -9.68 -6.36 -21.78
C HIS A 63 -11.18 -6.19 -22.11
N ALA A 64 -11.76 -5.01 -21.83
CA ALA A 64 -13.10 -4.66 -22.24
C ALA A 64 -13.22 -4.27 -23.74
N GLY A 65 -12.15 -4.38 -24.53
CA GLY A 65 -12.11 -4.07 -25.95
C GLY A 65 -12.01 -2.57 -26.29
N LEU A 66 -11.74 -1.71 -25.32
CA LEU A 66 -11.64 -0.28 -25.52
C LEU A 66 -10.24 0.13 -25.98
N ARG A 67 -10.16 1.01 -26.99
CA ARG A 67 -8.90 1.61 -27.44
C ARG A 67 -8.42 2.62 -26.40
N THR A 68 -7.30 2.30 -25.74
CA THR A 68 -6.83 3.03 -24.56
C THR A 68 -5.43 3.59 -24.76
N LEU A 69 -5.27 4.89 -24.48
CA LEU A 69 -3.99 5.59 -24.43
C LEU A 69 -3.59 5.85 -22.97
N LEU A 70 -2.37 5.48 -22.59
CA LEU A 70 -1.75 5.79 -21.30
C LEU A 70 -0.69 6.86 -21.48
N LEU A 71 -0.87 8.01 -20.84
CA LEU A 71 0.07 9.13 -20.81
C LEU A 71 0.82 9.16 -19.47
N GLU A 72 2.15 9.14 -19.50
CA GLU A 72 3.00 9.26 -18.32
C GLU A 72 3.96 10.45 -18.48
N ALA A 73 4.03 11.28 -17.46
CA ALA A 73 4.84 12.49 -17.46
C ALA A 73 6.35 12.24 -17.44
N ARG A 74 6.77 11.15 -16.78
CA ARG A 74 8.17 10.73 -16.68
C ARG A 74 8.57 9.87 -17.89
N ASN A 75 9.87 9.61 -18.00
CA ASN A 75 10.43 8.62 -18.94
C ASN A 75 10.38 7.18 -18.40
N ARG A 76 9.64 6.93 -17.32
CA ARG A 76 9.43 5.63 -16.67
C ARG A 76 8.00 5.49 -16.18
N LEU A 77 7.54 4.28 -16.03
CA LEU A 77 6.30 3.93 -15.35
C LEU A 77 6.51 3.69 -13.85
N GLY A 78 5.45 3.39 -13.11
CA GLY A 78 5.46 3.03 -11.71
C GLY A 78 4.98 4.12 -10.76
N GLY A 79 4.98 5.39 -11.19
CA GLY A 79 4.56 6.49 -10.31
C GLY A 79 5.43 6.58 -9.05
N ARG A 80 4.80 6.38 -7.87
CA ARG A 80 5.48 6.38 -6.55
C ARG A 80 6.12 5.02 -6.17
N THR A 81 6.15 4.05 -7.07
CA THR A 81 7.08 2.92 -7.04
C THR A 81 8.19 3.20 -8.04
N PHE A 82 9.41 2.89 -7.68
CA PHE A 82 10.55 3.10 -8.55
C PHE A 82 11.63 2.07 -8.27
N THR A 83 11.76 1.09 -9.14
CA THR A 83 12.86 0.13 -9.11
C THR A 83 14.03 0.73 -9.86
N ALA A 84 15.07 1.13 -9.13
CA ALA A 84 16.32 1.65 -9.67
C ALA A 84 17.36 0.54 -9.75
N LYS A 85 18.22 0.59 -10.78
CA LYS A 85 19.34 -0.33 -10.94
C LYS A 85 20.66 0.36 -10.57
N LEU A 86 21.47 -0.34 -9.79
CA LEU A 86 22.83 0.09 -9.44
C LEU A 86 23.77 -1.11 -9.58
N GLY A 87 24.63 -1.11 -10.60
CA GLY A 87 25.37 -2.30 -11.00
C GLY A 87 24.41 -3.41 -11.43
N ASP A 88 24.55 -4.59 -10.86
CA ASP A 88 23.67 -5.75 -11.11
C ASP A 88 22.50 -5.86 -10.12
N GLU A 89 22.47 -4.99 -9.10
CA GLU A 89 21.43 -4.98 -8.09
C GLU A 89 20.33 -3.97 -8.42
N HIS A 90 19.14 -4.18 -7.85
CA HIS A 90 18.01 -3.27 -7.96
C HIS A 90 17.46 -2.89 -6.59
N PHE A 91 16.95 -1.67 -6.51
CA PHE A 91 16.41 -1.07 -5.29
C PHE A 91 15.05 -0.43 -5.55
N ASP A 92 14.06 -0.82 -4.79
CA ASP A 92 12.75 -0.14 -4.82
C ASP A 92 12.80 1.12 -3.95
N LEU A 93 13.02 2.27 -4.58
CA LEU A 93 13.18 3.56 -3.91
C LEU A 93 11.85 4.18 -3.44
N GLY A 94 10.71 3.58 -3.79
CA GLY A 94 9.37 3.94 -3.38
C GLY A 94 8.66 2.83 -2.63
N GLY A 95 7.36 2.64 -2.91
CA GLY A 95 6.57 1.51 -2.43
C GLY A 95 7.18 0.20 -2.89
N MET A 96 7.26 -0.80 -1.99
CA MET A 96 7.91 -2.07 -2.28
C MET A 96 7.24 -3.28 -1.63
N TRP A 97 6.68 -3.11 -0.43
CA TRP A 97 6.15 -4.25 0.31
C TRP A 97 4.76 -4.64 -0.15
N VAL A 98 4.55 -5.94 -0.18
CA VAL A 98 3.31 -6.60 -0.59
C VAL A 98 2.98 -7.70 0.40
N HIS A 99 1.68 -7.99 0.58
CA HIS A 99 1.25 -9.02 1.51
C HIS A 99 -0.05 -9.65 1.02
N TRP A 100 -0.32 -10.91 1.39
CA TRP A 100 -1.57 -11.59 0.99
C TRP A 100 -2.84 -10.96 1.57
N MET A 101 -2.76 -10.19 2.66
CA MET A 101 -3.89 -9.37 3.14
C MET A 101 -4.21 -8.18 2.23
N GLN A 102 -3.30 -7.83 1.35
CA GLN A 102 -3.43 -6.84 0.31
C GLN A 102 -3.91 -7.56 -0.96
N ALA A 103 -5.20 -7.88 -0.97
CA ALA A 103 -5.78 -8.87 -1.87
C ALA A 103 -5.66 -8.51 -3.36
N ASN A 104 -5.72 -7.23 -3.70
CA ASN A 104 -5.62 -6.80 -5.10
C ASN A 104 -4.22 -7.02 -5.66
N VAL A 105 -3.18 -6.59 -4.95
CA VAL A 105 -1.80 -6.78 -5.40
C VAL A 105 -1.41 -8.25 -5.36
N TRP A 106 -1.89 -8.99 -4.35
CA TRP A 106 -1.57 -10.42 -4.25
C TRP A 106 -2.20 -11.25 -5.35
N ALA A 107 -3.42 -10.91 -5.76
CA ALA A 107 -4.07 -11.56 -6.91
C ALA A 107 -3.26 -11.37 -8.21
N GLU A 108 -2.69 -10.20 -8.42
CA GLU A 108 -1.85 -9.92 -9.59
C GLU A 108 -0.50 -10.67 -9.52
N ILE A 109 0.14 -10.70 -8.33
CA ILE A 109 1.36 -11.48 -8.12
C ILE A 109 1.13 -12.96 -8.46
N ALA A 110 0.00 -13.52 -8.00
CA ALA A 110 -0.37 -14.90 -8.29
C ALA A 110 -0.70 -15.11 -9.78
N ARG A 111 -1.43 -14.17 -10.40
CA ARG A 111 -1.80 -14.21 -11.82
C ARG A 111 -0.58 -14.33 -12.72
N TYR A 112 0.48 -13.59 -12.44
CA TYR A 112 1.70 -13.58 -13.25
C TYR A 112 2.79 -14.49 -12.73
N GLY A 113 2.55 -15.25 -11.65
CA GLY A 113 3.52 -16.21 -11.09
C GLY A 113 4.79 -15.55 -10.57
N LEU A 114 4.70 -14.30 -10.11
CA LEU A 114 5.86 -13.53 -9.67
C LEU A 114 6.40 -14.07 -8.33
N GLN A 115 7.71 -14.01 -8.19
CA GLN A 115 8.39 -14.49 -6.99
C GLN A 115 8.49 -13.39 -5.93
N ILE A 116 8.30 -13.78 -4.68
CA ILE A 116 8.49 -12.91 -3.52
C ILE A 116 9.77 -13.25 -2.77
N ALA A 117 10.31 -12.27 -2.05
CA ALA A 117 11.43 -12.39 -1.14
C ALA A 117 11.08 -11.76 0.21
N GLU A 118 11.72 -12.23 1.27
CA GLU A 118 11.58 -11.63 2.60
C GLU A 118 12.64 -10.55 2.83
N THR A 119 12.31 -9.59 3.68
CA THR A 119 13.25 -8.57 4.18
C THR A 119 13.76 -9.04 5.53
N PRO A 120 15.05 -9.36 5.70
CA PRO A 120 15.59 -9.95 6.93
C PRO A 120 15.26 -9.16 8.20
N GLY A 121 15.39 -7.84 8.16
CA GLY A 121 15.09 -6.97 9.29
C GLY A 121 13.62 -6.86 9.70
N ALA A 122 12.70 -7.46 8.93
CA ALA A 122 11.28 -7.56 9.33
C ALA A 122 11.04 -8.66 10.38
N ILE A 123 11.95 -9.64 10.44
CA ILE A 123 12.03 -10.66 11.51
C ILE A 123 13.43 -10.55 12.12
N PRO A 124 13.68 -9.51 12.93
CA PRO A 124 15.01 -9.22 13.40
C PRO A 124 15.46 -10.18 14.50
N GLU A 125 16.74 -10.56 14.51
CA GLU A 125 17.39 -11.26 15.61
C GLU A 125 17.69 -10.31 16.77
N ARG A 126 17.88 -9.01 16.47
CA ARG A 126 18.17 -7.94 17.41
C ARG A 126 17.22 -6.77 17.21
N VAL A 127 16.62 -6.31 18.30
CA VAL A 127 15.81 -5.10 18.34
C VAL A 127 16.53 -4.04 19.15
N LEU A 128 16.85 -2.92 18.54
CA LEU A 128 17.55 -1.80 19.15
C LEU A 128 16.62 -0.59 19.22
N TRP A 129 16.72 0.22 20.28
CA TRP A 129 16.04 1.52 20.27
C TRP A 129 16.83 2.58 21.03
N TRP A 130 16.68 3.82 20.57
CA TRP A 130 17.32 4.98 21.14
C TRP A 130 16.40 5.67 22.14
N SER A 131 16.81 5.74 23.41
CA SER A 131 16.07 6.42 24.47
C SER A 131 17.03 7.03 25.48
N ASP A 132 16.77 8.25 25.94
CA ASP A 132 17.54 8.96 26.98
C ASP A 132 19.05 9.00 26.70
N GLY A 133 19.43 9.24 25.42
CA GLY A 133 20.84 9.33 25.02
C GLY A 133 21.58 8.00 24.98
N LYS A 134 20.89 6.85 25.02
CA LYS A 134 21.47 5.50 25.04
C LYS A 134 20.76 4.58 24.08
N VAL A 135 21.51 3.64 23.51
CA VAL A 135 20.95 2.47 22.81
C VAL A 135 20.56 1.43 23.85
N ARG A 136 19.35 0.93 23.69
CA ARG A 136 18.85 -0.25 24.40
C ARG A 136 18.71 -1.39 23.41
N GLU A 137 18.81 -2.62 23.86
CA GLU A 137 18.76 -3.82 23.01
C GLU A 137 17.91 -4.91 23.66
N ALA A 138 17.14 -5.61 22.79
CA ALA A 138 16.46 -6.86 23.13
C ALA A 138 16.77 -7.92 22.07
N GLY A 139 17.19 -9.12 22.49
CA GLY A 139 17.40 -10.26 21.57
C GLY A 139 16.08 -10.98 21.28
N VAL A 140 15.85 -11.35 20.04
CA VAL A 140 14.62 -12.03 19.57
C VAL A 140 14.80 -13.55 19.51
N GLY A 141 16.04 -14.05 19.37
CA GLY A 141 16.33 -15.48 19.22
C GLY A 141 15.87 -16.37 20.38
N GLU A 142 15.67 -15.78 21.56
CA GLU A 142 15.17 -16.47 22.76
C GLU A 142 13.63 -16.38 22.91
N ILE A 143 12.95 -15.58 22.08
CA ILE A 143 11.53 -15.20 22.25
C ILE A 143 10.60 -15.93 21.30
N LEU A 144 11.00 -16.20 20.05
CA LEU A 144 10.16 -16.86 19.03
C LEU A 144 9.59 -18.23 19.47
N PRO A 145 10.36 -19.11 20.12
CA PRO A 145 9.83 -20.37 20.63
C PRO A 145 8.81 -20.18 21.76
N LEU A 146 8.87 -19.07 22.49
CA LEU A 146 8.08 -18.81 23.68
C LEU A 146 6.78 -18.06 23.41
N LEU A 147 6.77 -17.17 22.39
CA LEU A 147 5.53 -16.62 21.87
C LEU A 147 4.63 -17.74 21.31
N GLY A 148 5.20 -18.73 20.63
CA GLY A 148 4.48 -19.93 20.21
C GLY A 148 3.93 -20.75 21.38
N GLN A 149 4.65 -20.85 22.49
CA GLN A 149 4.22 -21.59 23.69
C GLN A 149 3.27 -20.78 24.58
N ALA A 150 3.48 -19.46 24.75
CA ALA A 150 2.60 -18.62 25.57
C ALA A 150 1.20 -18.45 24.97
N ILE A 151 1.08 -18.52 23.63
CA ILE A 151 -0.21 -18.52 22.93
C ILE A 151 -0.90 -19.88 23.02
N CYS A 152 -0.13 -20.97 23.21
CA CYS A 152 -0.64 -22.35 23.22
C CYS A 152 -0.79 -22.97 24.60
N SER A 153 -0.28 -22.38 25.69
CA SER A 153 -0.35 -22.95 27.03
C SER A 153 -1.12 -22.05 28.01
N ASN A 154 -2.22 -22.60 28.54
CA ASN A 154 -2.90 -22.03 29.69
C ASN A 154 -1.94 -21.96 30.91
N GLY A 155 -1.31 -20.81 31.13
CA GLY A 155 -0.99 -20.35 32.45
C GLY A 155 0.28 -20.82 33.14
N ALA A 156 1.35 -21.23 32.45
CA ALA A 156 2.67 -21.40 33.08
C ALA A 156 3.72 -20.63 32.30
N THR A 157 4.16 -19.47 32.80
CA THR A 157 5.28 -18.70 32.29
C THR A 157 6.59 -19.37 32.67
N PRO A 158 7.47 -19.76 31.71
CA PRO A 158 8.84 -20.17 32.04
C PRO A 158 9.64 -18.98 32.58
N GLU A 159 10.50 -19.21 33.52
CA GLU A 159 11.47 -18.23 34.06
C GLU A 159 12.51 -17.89 32.98
N LEU A 160 12.28 -16.82 32.24
CA LEU A 160 13.22 -16.21 31.28
C LEU A 160 13.70 -14.87 31.82
N PRO A 161 14.87 -14.39 31.33
CA PRO A 161 15.31 -13.04 31.70
C PRO A 161 14.21 -12.04 31.26
N LEU A 162 13.54 -11.50 32.25
CA LEU A 162 12.36 -10.59 32.12
C LEU A 162 12.53 -9.48 31.07
N ARG A 163 13.77 -9.06 30.81
CA ARG A 163 14.08 -7.90 29.93
C ARG A 163 13.80 -8.13 28.44
N THR A 164 13.82 -9.36 27.98
CA THR A 164 13.72 -9.69 26.55
C THR A 164 12.27 -9.98 26.12
N LEU A 165 11.52 -10.71 26.95
CA LEU A 165 10.06 -10.90 26.77
C LEU A 165 9.30 -9.59 26.95
N GLU A 166 9.74 -8.74 27.86
CA GLU A 166 9.16 -7.43 28.08
C GLU A 166 9.21 -6.54 26.84
N GLY A 167 10.29 -6.56 26.05
CA GLY A 167 10.45 -5.65 24.90
C GLY A 167 9.39 -5.87 23.78
N LEU A 168 9.19 -7.12 23.35
CA LEU A 168 8.22 -7.40 22.27
C LEU A 168 6.78 -7.48 22.78
N ALA A 169 6.57 -8.01 23.97
CA ALA A 169 5.25 -7.97 24.60
C ALA A 169 4.85 -6.53 24.95
N VAL A 170 5.82 -5.70 25.37
CA VAL A 170 5.61 -4.26 25.58
C VAL A 170 5.28 -3.57 24.26
N LEU A 171 6.01 -3.82 23.17
CA LEU A 171 5.69 -3.23 21.87
C LEU A 171 4.30 -3.67 21.37
N ALA A 172 3.97 -4.94 21.50
CA ALA A 172 2.64 -5.44 21.12
C ALA A 172 1.54 -4.79 21.95
N GLY A 173 1.72 -4.65 23.26
CA GLY A 173 0.81 -3.92 24.13
C GLY A 173 0.69 -2.45 23.75
N LEU A 174 1.83 -1.76 23.55
CA LEU A 174 1.86 -0.35 23.13
C LEU A 174 1.15 -0.13 21.79
N MET A 175 1.35 -1.02 20.82
CA MET A 175 0.69 -0.96 19.52
C MET A 175 -0.83 -1.18 19.66
N SER A 176 -1.25 -2.13 20.49
CA SER A 176 -2.67 -2.36 20.77
C SER A 176 -3.32 -1.15 21.45
N ASP A 177 -2.68 -0.61 22.50
CA ASP A 177 -3.17 0.55 23.24
C ASP A 177 -3.20 1.82 22.37
N PHE A 178 -2.18 2.02 21.53
CA PHE A 178 -2.15 3.13 20.59
C PHE A 178 -3.33 3.08 19.61
N HIS A 179 -3.64 1.88 19.09
CA HIS A 179 -4.71 1.69 18.11
C HIS A 179 -6.08 1.40 18.74
N GLU A 180 -6.26 1.69 20.01
CA GLU A 180 -7.57 1.59 20.68
C GLU A 180 -8.64 2.34 19.89
N GLY A 181 -9.80 1.73 19.70
CA GLY A 181 -10.89 2.26 18.90
C GLY A 181 -10.91 1.82 17.43
N ALA A 182 -9.89 1.10 16.94
CA ALA A 182 -9.82 0.68 15.53
C ALA A 182 -11.02 -0.16 15.09
N ALA A 183 -11.47 -1.12 15.90
CA ALA A 183 -12.66 -1.94 15.63
C ALA A 183 -13.94 -1.11 15.58
N GLN A 184 -14.05 -0.09 16.43
CA GLN A 184 -15.18 0.83 16.45
C GLN A 184 -15.17 1.75 15.24
N ALA A 185 -14.01 2.34 14.92
CA ALA A 185 -13.85 3.23 13.78
C ALA A 185 -14.10 2.51 12.45
N PHE A 186 -13.59 1.29 12.33
CA PHE A 186 -13.63 0.51 11.10
C PHE A 186 -14.13 -0.92 11.30
N PRO A 187 -15.44 -1.11 11.61
CA PRO A 187 -16.03 -2.45 11.72
C PRO A 187 -15.98 -3.24 10.41
N ARG A 188 -15.90 -2.54 9.27
CA ARG A 188 -15.62 -3.06 7.94
C ARG A 188 -14.44 -2.32 7.32
N PRO A 189 -13.18 -2.73 7.58
CA PRO A 189 -12.01 -1.94 7.19
C PRO A 189 -11.86 -1.68 5.69
N MET A 190 -12.37 -2.58 4.84
CA MET A 190 -12.38 -2.43 3.38
C MET A 190 -13.53 -1.53 2.88
N ASP A 191 -14.50 -1.23 3.73
CA ASP A 191 -15.61 -0.31 3.49
C ASP A 191 -15.67 0.74 4.62
N PRO A 192 -14.78 1.72 4.63
CA PRO A 192 -14.67 2.69 5.72
C PRO A 192 -15.89 3.59 5.87
N PHE A 193 -16.74 3.69 4.84
CA PHE A 193 -17.98 4.47 4.87
C PHE A 193 -19.20 3.67 5.35
N PHE A 194 -19.01 2.40 5.72
CA PHE A 194 -20.08 1.58 6.28
C PHE A 194 -20.73 2.19 7.54
N SER A 195 -19.95 2.90 8.35
CA SER A 195 -20.44 3.63 9.51
C SER A 195 -19.74 4.98 9.62
N ASP A 196 -20.31 5.90 10.40
CA ASP A 196 -19.75 7.22 10.68
C ASP A 196 -18.83 7.23 11.92
N ALA A 197 -18.62 6.10 12.59
CA ALA A 197 -17.88 6.01 13.84
C ALA A 197 -16.42 6.50 13.73
N TRP A 198 -15.79 6.36 12.56
CA TRP A 198 -14.44 6.85 12.30
C TRP A 198 -14.32 8.39 12.39
N LYS A 199 -15.42 9.15 12.22
CA LYS A 199 -15.41 10.62 12.27
C LYS A 199 -14.94 11.17 13.62
N ALA A 200 -15.16 10.40 14.70
CA ALA A 200 -14.68 10.77 16.04
C ALA A 200 -13.15 10.83 16.15
N PHE A 201 -12.43 10.14 15.26
CA PHE A 201 -10.98 10.03 15.25
C PHE A 201 -10.31 10.87 14.15
N ASP A 202 -11.05 11.37 13.17
CA ASP A 202 -10.50 12.02 11.98
C ASP A 202 -9.73 13.31 12.28
N ALA A 203 -10.16 14.07 13.30
CA ALA A 203 -9.49 15.31 13.70
C ALA A 203 -8.24 15.11 14.57
N VAL A 204 -7.96 13.87 15.01
CA VAL A 204 -6.86 13.54 15.92
C VAL A 204 -5.57 13.29 15.11
N SER A 205 -4.45 13.90 15.51
CA SER A 205 -3.14 13.57 14.96
C SER A 205 -2.50 12.38 15.68
N VAL A 206 -1.51 11.75 15.05
CA VAL A 206 -0.66 10.73 15.69
C VAL A 206 0.02 11.30 16.94
N LYS A 207 0.46 12.57 16.89
CA LYS A 207 1.05 13.26 18.05
C LYS A 207 0.05 13.39 19.19
N ASP A 208 -1.19 13.84 18.92
CA ASP A 208 -2.22 14.00 19.95
C ASP A 208 -2.52 12.66 20.64
N ARG A 209 -2.62 11.57 19.87
CA ARG A 209 -2.83 10.23 20.44
C ARG A 209 -1.65 9.77 21.30
N LEU A 210 -0.40 9.98 20.87
CA LEU A 210 0.79 9.69 21.67
C LEU A 210 0.83 10.48 22.98
N ASP A 211 0.44 11.75 22.94
CA ASP A 211 0.40 12.62 24.13
C ASP A 211 -0.68 12.18 25.14
N GLN A 212 -1.81 11.67 24.66
CA GLN A 212 -2.88 11.11 25.52
C GLN A 212 -2.45 9.87 26.28
N MET A 213 -1.51 9.06 25.74
CA MET A 213 -1.07 7.79 26.35
C MET A 213 -0.22 7.98 27.60
N GLN A 214 0.35 9.16 27.85
CA GLN A 214 1.21 9.47 29.03
C GLN A 214 2.33 8.43 29.23
N LEU A 215 3.03 8.06 28.17
CA LEU A 215 4.08 7.04 28.18
C LEU A 215 5.36 7.57 28.84
N SER A 216 6.14 6.66 29.45
CA SER A 216 7.54 6.95 29.81
C SER A 216 8.35 7.23 28.55
N ALA A 217 9.46 7.98 28.69
CA ALA A 217 10.33 8.33 27.55
C ALA A 217 10.78 7.08 26.76
N ASP A 218 11.11 6.00 27.44
CA ASP A 218 11.54 4.74 26.83
C ASP A 218 10.45 4.07 25.99
N ARG A 219 9.23 3.93 26.56
CA ARG A 219 8.07 3.37 25.84
C ARG A 219 7.65 4.25 24.66
N ARG A 220 7.70 5.56 24.86
CA ARG A 220 7.41 6.53 23.81
C ARG A 220 8.40 6.42 22.65
N ALA A 221 9.70 6.36 22.92
CA ALA A 221 10.74 6.23 21.90
C ALA A 221 10.57 4.97 21.04
N LEU A 222 10.25 3.83 21.67
CA LEU A 222 10.02 2.58 20.97
C LEU A 222 8.78 2.65 20.06
N LEU A 223 7.68 3.22 20.56
CA LEU A 223 6.44 3.38 19.79
C LEU A 223 6.61 4.40 18.65
N GLU A 224 7.23 5.55 18.91
CA GLU A 224 7.51 6.58 17.91
C GLU A 224 8.38 6.04 16.77
N GLY A 225 9.43 5.26 17.09
CA GLY A 225 10.27 4.64 16.09
C GLY A 225 9.49 3.71 15.16
N THR A 226 8.60 2.90 15.72
CA THR A 226 7.73 2.00 14.97
C THR A 226 6.76 2.76 14.07
N LEU A 227 6.11 3.81 14.59
CA LEU A 227 5.15 4.63 13.85
C LEU A 227 5.81 5.53 12.80
N GLY A 228 7.07 5.95 13.03
CA GLY A 228 7.78 6.87 12.15
C GLY A 228 7.94 6.35 10.74
N ALA A 229 8.26 5.06 10.59
CA ALA A 229 8.33 4.42 9.28
C ALA A 229 6.93 4.31 8.62
N SER A 230 5.88 4.04 9.41
CA SER A 230 4.51 3.93 8.89
C SER A 230 3.97 5.28 8.42
N CYS A 231 4.16 6.34 9.21
CA CYS A 231 3.72 7.69 8.85
C CYS A 231 4.56 8.30 7.71
N CYS A 232 5.88 8.12 7.75
CA CYS A 232 6.82 8.80 6.85
C CYS A 232 6.48 10.30 6.70
N ALA A 233 6.12 10.91 7.82
CA ALA A 233 5.65 12.28 7.96
C ALA A 233 5.74 12.72 9.43
N PRO A 234 5.81 14.02 9.72
CA PRO A 234 5.71 14.53 11.09
C PRO A 234 4.40 14.09 11.75
N PHE A 235 4.47 13.59 12.99
CA PHE A 235 3.32 13.04 13.70
C PHE A 235 2.20 14.06 13.94
N ALA A 236 2.56 15.34 14.12
CA ALA A 236 1.56 16.42 14.23
C ALA A 236 0.74 16.63 12.95
N ASN A 237 1.29 16.23 11.79
CA ASN A 237 0.64 16.35 10.50
C ASN A 237 -0.06 15.05 10.07
N SER A 238 0.25 13.94 10.71
CA SER A 238 -0.27 12.60 10.36
C SER A 238 -1.60 12.35 11.05
N GLY A 239 -2.67 12.05 10.30
CA GLY A 239 -3.96 11.70 10.85
C GLY A 239 -3.92 10.34 11.55
N PHE A 240 -4.32 10.29 12.81
CA PHE A 240 -4.42 9.05 13.59
C PHE A 240 -5.35 8.02 12.93
N ILE A 241 -6.36 8.53 12.22
CA ILE A 241 -7.33 7.71 11.48
C ILE A 241 -6.67 6.75 10.48
N GLU A 242 -5.53 7.11 9.86
CA GLU A 242 -4.81 6.22 8.94
C GLU A 242 -4.16 5.05 9.67
N MET A 243 -3.61 5.29 10.87
CA MET A 243 -3.04 4.25 11.70
C MET A 243 -4.10 3.27 12.19
N LEU A 244 -5.24 3.78 12.68
CA LEU A 244 -6.39 2.95 13.06
C LEU A 244 -6.85 2.05 11.90
N ARG A 245 -6.86 2.61 10.69
CA ARG A 245 -7.31 1.88 9.51
C ARG A 245 -6.35 0.77 9.11
N TRP A 246 -5.03 1.04 9.07
CA TRP A 246 -4.03 0.00 8.77
C TRP A 246 -4.06 -1.12 9.81
N TRP A 247 -4.24 -0.76 11.09
CA TRP A 247 -4.39 -1.73 12.18
C TRP A 247 -5.64 -2.60 12.00
N ALA A 248 -6.79 -2.00 11.68
CA ALA A 248 -8.03 -2.73 11.41
C ALA A 248 -7.91 -3.66 10.19
N LEU A 249 -7.28 -3.19 9.09
CA LEU A 249 -7.00 -3.99 7.90
C LEU A 249 -6.05 -5.17 8.17
N SER A 250 -5.17 -5.03 9.17
CA SER A 250 -4.25 -6.09 9.63
C SER A 250 -4.91 -7.05 10.64
N GLY A 251 -6.24 -6.93 10.86
CA GLY A 251 -6.96 -7.77 11.81
C GLY A 251 -6.62 -7.48 13.27
N GLN A 252 -6.14 -6.27 13.57
CA GLN A 252 -5.77 -5.79 14.90
C GLN A 252 -4.67 -6.64 15.55
N ASP A 253 -3.72 -7.09 14.76
CA ASP A 253 -2.63 -7.96 15.17
C ASP A 253 -1.28 -7.35 14.81
N VAL A 254 -0.37 -7.24 15.79
CA VAL A 254 0.92 -6.57 15.62
C VAL A 254 1.83 -7.28 14.62
N GLN A 255 1.81 -8.61 14.60
CA GLN A 255 2.64 -9.38 13.67
C GLN A 255 2.13 -9.21 12.24
N ARG A 256 0.82 -9.33 12.03
CA ARG A 256 0.19 -9.11 10.71
C ARG A 256 0.41 -7.68 10.22
N TYR A 257 0.35 -6.71 11.14
CA TYR A 257 0.66 -5.33 10.81
C TYR A 257 2.11 -5.19 10.33
N GLY A 258 3.07 -5.70 11.09
CA GLY A 258 4.49 -5.70 10.72
C GLY A 258 4.75 -6.42 9.40
N ASP A 259 4.16 -7.60 9.22
CA ASP A 259 4.27 -8.38 7.98
C ASP A 259 3.73 -7.61 6.77
N ALA A 260 2.59 -6.92 6.91
CA ALA A 260 1.96 -6.17 5.83
C ALA A 260 2.77 -4.94 5.37
N VAL A 261 3.52 -4.32 6.29
CA VAL A 261 4.22 -3.05 6.02
C VAL A 261 5.72 -3.20 5.80
N ALA A 262 6.34 -4.39 6.06
CA ALA A 262 7.80 -4.49 6.01
C ALA A 262 8.37 -5.83 5.52
N ARG A 263 7.60 -6.92 5.41
CA ARG A 263 8.19 -8.26 5.30
C ARG A 263 8.42 -8.73 3.87
N PHE A 264 7.40 -8.78 3.03
CA PHE A 264 7.48 -9.38 1.72
C PHE A 264 7.64 -8.33 0.62
N LYS A 265 8.54 -8.58 -0.32
CA LYS A 265 8.77 -7.76 -1.52
C LYS A 265 8.81 -8.64 -2.77
N LEU A 266 8.57 -8.06 -3.92
CA LEU A 266 8.82 -8.72 -5.19
C LEU A 266 10.32 -8.93 -5.36
N ARG A 267 10.73 -10.17 -5.74
CA ARG A 267 12.15 -10.50 -5.91
C ARG A 267 12.84 -9.61 -6.94
N ASP A 268 12.17 -9.37 -8.05
CA ASP A 268 12.70 -8.62 -9.19
C ASP A 268 12.24 -7.14 -9.18
N GLY A 269 11.86 -6.64 -8.00
CA GLY A 269 11.35 -5.28 -7.79
C GLY A 269 9.91 -5.09 -8.26
N THR A 270 9.32 -3.95 -7.87
CA THR A 270 7.94 -3.62 -8.20
C THR A 270 7.70 -3.40 -9.69
N ILE A 271 8.75 -3.10 -10.44
CA ILE A 271 8.68 -2.96 -11.91
C ILE A 271 8.25 -4.26 -12.59
N SER A 272 8.62 -5.42 -12.06
CA SER A 272 8.27 -6.72 -12.65
C SER A 272 6.77 -6.96 -12.71
N LEU A 273 6.03 -6.55 -11.69
CA LEU A 273 4.57 -6.62 -11.69
C LEU A 273 3.96 -5.64 -12.69
N LEU A 274 4.49 -4.43 -12.75
CA LEU A 274 3.98 -3.40 -13.65
C LEU A 274 4.18 -3.80 -15.12
N GLU A 275 5.35 -4.36 -15.46
CA GLU A 275 5.66 -4.87 -16.82
C GLU A 275 4.73 -6.02 -17.20
N ALA A 276 4.48 -6.96 -16.28
CA ALA A 276 3.54 -8.06 -16.52
C ALA A 276 2.11 -7.56 -16.79
N MET A 277 1.64 -6.56 -16.04
CA MET A 277 0.32 -5.96 -16.24
C MET A 277 0.23 -5.20 -17.58
N LEU A 278 1.30 -4.54 -18.01
CA LEU A 278 1.35 -3.86 -19.31
C LEU A 278 1.35 -4.84 -20.47
N GLU A 279 2.13 -5.91 -20.36
CA GLU A 279 2.18 -6.97 -21.39
C GLU A 279 0.81 -7.67 -21.52
N ASP A 280 0.09 -7.84 -20.42
CA ASP A 280 -1.25 -8.41 -20.42
C ASP A 280 -2.27 -7.48 -21.13
N GLY A 281 -2.27 -6.18 -20.82
CA GLY A 281 -3.25 -5.22 -21.37
C GLY A 281 -2.89 -4.62 -22.72
N ARG A 282 -1.62 -4.42 -23.00
CA ARG A 282 -1.08 -3.76 -24.22
C ARG A 282 -1.80 -2.47 -24.62
N PRO A 283 -1.94 -1.49 -23.68
CA PRO A 283 -2.44 -0.18 -24.08
C PRO A 283 -1.39 0.57 -24.93
N ASP A 284 -1.84 1.58 -25.68
CA ASP A 284 -0.90 2.54 -26.27
C ASP A 284 -0.27 3.37 -25.16
N VAL A 285 1.07 3.47 -25.10
CA VAL A 285 1.80 4.17 -24.02
C VAL A 285 2.64 5.32 -24.58
N ARG A 286 2.56 6.49 -23.93
CA ARG A 286 3.41 7.65 -24.20
C ARG A 286 4.12 8.07 -22.91
N LEU A 287 5.43 7.91 -22.88
CA LEU A 287 6.30 8.42 -21.83
C LEU A 287 6.74 9.86 -22.15
N GLY A 288 7.10 10.62 -21.10
CA GLY A 288 7.52 12.02 -21.24
C GLY A 288 6.37 12.94 -21.71
N ALA A 289 5.12 12.50 -21.56
CA ALA A 289 3.90 13.19 -21.98
C ALA A 289 3.21 13.84 -20.76
N SER A 290 3.84 14.86 -20.17
CA SER A 290 3.26 15.62 -19.05
C SER A 290 2.00 16.36 -19.53
N VAL A 291 0.86 16.03 -18.94
CA VAL A 291 -0.44 16.65 -19.26
C VAL A 291 -0.54 18.02 -18.58
N ALA A 292 -0.84 19.03 -19.38
CA ALA A 292 -1.06 20.41 -18.91
C ALA A 292 -2.54 20.73 -18.73
N ARG A 293 -3.42 20.19 -19.62
CA ARG A 293 -4.83 20.55 -19.64
C ARG A 293 -5.72 19.38 -20.02
N VAL A 294 -6.91 19.34 -19.41
CA VAL A 294 -8.00 18.42 -19.74
C VAL A 294 -9.27 19.24 -20.00
N GLU A 295 -9.80 19.17 -21.20
CA GLU A 295 -11.00 19.91 -21.62
C GLU A 295 -12.14 18.94 -21.92
N GLN A 296 -13.33 19.25 -21.46
CA GLN A 296 -14.55 18.47 -21.72
C GLN A 296 -15.54 19.30 -22.54
N GLY A 297 -16.06 18.76 -23.63
CA GLY A 297 -17.06 19.42 -24.47
C GLY A 297 -17.52 18.55 -25.62
N GLY A 298 -18.75 18.76 -26.10
CA GLY A 298 -19.27 18.03 -27.24
C GLY A 298 -19.32 16.50 -27.08
N GLY A 299 -19.46 16.00 -25.85
CA GLY A 299 -19.49 14.55 -25.56
C GLY A 299 -18.14 13.87 -25.62
N ALA A 300 -17.03 14.60 -25.58
CA ALA A 300 -15.67 14.10 -25.62
C ALA A 300 -14.75 14.84 -24.64
N VAL A 301 -13.60 14.22 -24.36
CA VAL A 301 -12.50 14.82 -23.60
C VAL A 301 -11.33 15.07 -24.54
N ARG A 302 -10.70 16.22 -24.39
CA ARG A 302 -9.43 16.55 -25.03
C ARG A 302 -8.35 16.70 -23.98
N VAL A 303 -7.27 15.93 -24.10
CA VAL A 303 -6.11 15.97 -23.21
C VAL A 303 -4.95 16.59 -23.95
N ILE A 304 -4.34 17.63 -23.37
CA ILE A 304 -3.28 18.43 -23.99
C ILE A 304 -2.04 18.33 -23.11
N THR A 305 -0.90 17.95 -23.72
CA THR A 305 0.39 17.87 -23.02
C THR A 305 1.07 19.24 -22.93
N GLU A 306 2.07 19.38 -22.05
CA GLU A 306 2.92 20.57 -21.96
C GLU A 306 3.66 20.89 -23.27
N ARG A 307 3.84 19.89 -24.14
CA ARG A 307 4.46 20.05 -25.48
C ARG A 307 3.49 20.45 -26.56
N GLY A 308 2.19 20.59 -26.22
CA GLY A 308 1.13 20.97 -27.14
C GLY A 308 0.54 19.80 -27.95
N GLU A 309 0.95 18.55 -27.68
CA GLU A 309 0.29 17.38 -28.27
C GLU A 309 -1.15 17.30 -27.75
N SER A 310 -2.10 16.97 -28.60
CA SER A 310 -3.53 16.92 -28.26
C SER A 310 -4.12 15.56 -28.64
N PHE A 311 -4.80 14.93 -27.68
CA PHE A 311 -5.46 13.64 -27.84
C PHE A 311 -6.93 13.76 -27.48
N ARG A 312 -7.80 13.06 -28.22
CA ARG A 312 -9.25 13.09 -28.01
C ARG A 312 -9.77 11.70 -27.62
N ALA A 313 -10.71 11.65 -26.67
CA ALA A 313 -11.34 10.42 -26.23
C ALA A 313 -12.79 10.64 -25.78
N ARG A 314 -13.53 9.53 -25.58
CA ARG A 314 -14.90 9.53 -25.02
C ARG A 314 -14.92 9.72 -23.51
N ALA A 315 -13.83 9.33 -22.82
CA ALA A 315 -13.64 9.53 -21.39
C ALA A 315 -12.15 9.66 -21.05
N ALA A 316 -11.84 10.24 -19.89
CA ALA A 316 -10.48 10.25 -19.34
C ALA A 316 -10.45 9.73 -17.90
N ILE A 317 -9.33 9.13 -17.50
CA ILE A 317 -9.03 8.73 -16.13
C ILE A 317 -7.81 9.51 -15.66
N ALA A 318 -7.97 10.38 -14.67
CA ALA A 318 -6.88 11.03 -13.96
C ALA A 318 -6.36 10.11 -12.85
N ALA A 319 -5.36 9.28 -13.19
CA ALA A 319 -4.73 8.31 -12.27
C ALA A 319 -3.51 8.93 -11.57
N LEU A 320 -3.76 10.02 -10.85
CA LEU A 320 -2.75 10.92 -10.30
C LEU A 320 -2.72 10.93 -8.76
N PRO A 321 -1.56 11.20 -8.15
CA PRO A 321 -1.51 11.55 -6.73
C PRO A 321 -2.38 12.78 -6.44
N MET A 322 -3.10 12.78 -5.31
CA MET A 322 -3.93 13.93 -4.93
C MET A 322 -3.11 15.24 -4.86
N ASN A 323 -1.87 15.17 -4.43
CA ASN A 323 -0.99 16.32 -4.24
C ASN A 323 -0.69 17.12 -5.52
N VAL A 324 -0.87 16.51 -6.70
CA VAL A 324 -0.53 17.13 -7.99
C VAL A 324 -1.74 17.36 -8.89
N LEU A 325 -2.94 17.00 -8.45
CA LEU A 325 -4.15 17.10 -9.26
C LEU A 325 -4.42 18.55 -9.71
N ALA A 326 -4.18 19.54 -8.85
CA ALA A 326 -4.35 20.96 -9.17
C ALA A 326 -3.25 21.54 -10.09
N ASN A 327 -2.23 20.76 -10.45
CA ASN A 327 -1.20 21.20 -11.40
C ASN A 327 -1.67 21.06 -12.86
N ILE A 328 -2.78 20.38 -13.09
CA ILE A 328 -3.41 20.24 -14.40
C ILE A 328 -4.61 21.19 -14.46
N GLU A 329 -4.74 21.93 -15.55
CA GLU A 329 -5.89 22.78 -15.83
C GLU A 329 -7.05 21.91 -16.32
N PHE A 330 -8.20 21.96 -15.62
CA PHE A 330 -9.43 21.28 -16.06
C PHE A 330 -10.47 22.29 -16.52
N SER A 331 -11.12 22.00 -17.64
CA SER A 331 -12.23 22.79 -18.19
C SER A 331 -13.41 21.85 -18.50
N PRO A 332 -14.55 21.99 -17.80
CA PRO A 332 -14.82 22.87 -16.65
C PRO A 332 -13.86 22.66 -15.47
N PRO A 333 -13.71 23.67 -14.58
CA PRO A 333 -12.88 23.54 -13.36
C PRO A 333 -13.36 22.40 -12.47
N LEU A 334 -12.43 21.75 -11.78
CA LEU A 334 -12.74 20.70 -10.79
C LEU A 334 -13.52 21.26 -9.59
N ASP A 335 -14.24 20.37 -8.93
CA ASP A 335 -14.85 20.65 -7.62
C ASP A 335 -13.82 21.33 -6.69
N PRO A 336 -14.19 22.45 -6.05
CA PRO A 336 -13.29 23.16 -5.14
C PRO A 336 -12.66 22.28 -4.05
N ALA A 337 -13.35 21.23 -3.58
CA ALA A 337 -12.81 20.31 -2.59
C ALA A 337 -11.63 19.49 -3.13
N LYS A 338 -11.66 19.06 -4.41
CA LYS A 338 -10.52 18.38 -5.04
C LYS A 338 -9.30 19.30 -5.18
N VAL A 339 -9.56 20.55 -5.59
CA VAL A 339 -8.50 21.57 -5.71
C VAL A 339 -7.90 21.89 -4.34
N ALA A 340 -8.75 22.03 -3.31
CA ALA A 340 -8.31 22.27 -1.94
C ALA A 340 -7.48 21.10 -1.40
N ALA A 341 -7.94 19.85 -1.59
CA ALA A 341 -7.21 18.66 -1.21
C ALA A 341 -5.81 18.59 -1.84
N SER A 342 -5.73 18.91 -3.15
CA SER A 342 -4.46 18.91 -3.87
C SER A 342 -3.49 19.99 -3.36
N ARG A 343 -3.99 21.17 -3.05
CA ARG A 343 -3.17 22.28 -2.51
C ARG A 343 -2.74 22.06 -1.07
N GLU A 344 -3.62 21.52 -0.24
CA GLU A 344 -3.32 21.17 1.16
C GLU A 344 -2.33 20.02 1.24
N ARG A 345 -2.35 19.09 0.28
CA ARG A 345 -1.56 17.86 0.19
C ARG A 345 -1.80 16.92 1.39
N HIS A 346 -1.56 15.64 1.21
CA HIS A 346 -1.45 14.70 2.34
C HIS A 346 -0.12 14.91 3.10
N ALA A 347 0.01 14.31 4.29
CA ALA A 347 1.16 14.53 5.17
C ALA A 347 2.44 13.83 4.71
N GLY A 348 2.33 12.71 3.99
CA GLY A 348 3.47 11.86 3.62
C GLY A 348 4.54 12.62 2.83
N SER A 349 5.67 12.91 3.48
CA SER A 349 6.76 13.72 2.92
C SER A 349 8.14 13.33 3.45
N GLY A 350 8.24 12.24 4.23
CA GLY A 350 9.47 11.81 4.88
C GLY A 350 10.50 11.19 3.92
N VAL A 351 11.49 10.56 4.50
CA VAL A 351 12.65 9.99 3.81
C VAL A 351 12.58 8.47 3.83
N LYS A 352 12.92 7.85 2.70
CA LYS A 352 13.32 6.45 2.57
C LYS A 352 14.68 6.41 1.89
N LEU A 353 15.63 5.70 2.48
CA LEU A 353 16.95 5.50 1.88
C LEU A 353 17.43 4.06 2.08
N TYR A 354 18.36 3.64 1.23
CA TYR A 354 19.21 2.49 1.43
C TYR A 354 20.63 2.95 1.75
N ALA A 355 21.34 2.19 2.57
CA ALA A 355 22.74 2.40 2.86
C ALA A 355 23.51 1.08 2.67
N ARG A 356 24.50 1.07 1.78
CA ARG A 356 25.50 0.00 1.73
C ARG A 356 26.46 0.18 2.88
N VAL A 357 26.77 -0.89 3.55
CA VAL A 357 27.69 -0.86 4.69
C VAL A 357 28.74 -1.96 4.59
N ARG A 358 29.92 -1.70 5.18
CA ARG A 358 30.97 -2.68 5.47
C ARG A 358 30.93 -3.02 6.95
N GLY A 359 31.32 -4.25 7.29
CA GLY A 359 31.24 -4.82 8.60
C GLY A 359 30.17 -5.92 8.66
N GLU A 360 30.13 -6.67 9.74
CA GLU A 360 29.13 -7.72 9.92
C GLU A 360 27.74 -7.12 10.15
N VAL A 361 26.80 -7.42 9.26
CA VAL A 361 25.42 -6.94 9.32
C VAL A 361 24.51 -8.09 9.77
N PRO A 362 24.10 -8.13 11.05
CA PRO A 362 23.11 -9.09 11.54
C PRO A 362 21.70 -8.75 11.02
N SER A 363 20.74 -9.65 11.20
CA SER A 363 19.34 -9.29 11.07
C SER A 363 18.92 -8.45 12.27
N PHE A 364 18.61 -7.15 12.06
CA PHE A 364 18.21 -6.23 13.14
C PHE A 364 17.14 -5.24 12.68
N ALA A 365 16.45 -4.67 13.67
CA ALA A 365 15.65 -3.47 13.53
C ALA A 365 16.02 -2.48 14.66
N ALA A 366 16.23 -1.22 14.29
CA ALA A 366 16.56 -0.14 15.22
C ALA A 366 15.51 0.97 15.11
N PHE A 367 15.06 1.46 16.26
CA PHE A 367 14.00 2.45 16.39
C PHE A 367 14.51 3.68 17.14
N ALA A 368 14.03 4.86 16.70
CA ALA A 368 14.34 6.13 17.36
C ALA A 368 13.12 7.05 17.38
N PRO A 369 13.01 7.94 18.35
CA PRO A 369 11.92 8.90 18.44
C PRO A 369 11.92 9.85 17.24
N GLU A 370 10.78 10.49 17.00
CA GLU A 370 10.59 11.45 15.89
C GLU A 370 11.63 12.58 15.87
N SER A 371 12.20 12.93 17.02
CA SER A 371 13.27 13.96 17.11
C SER A 371 14.55 13.58 16.37
N GLU A 372 14.79 12.29 16.14
CA GLU A 372 16.00 11.79 15.47
C GLU A 372 15.88 11.88 13.94
N PRO A 373 17.01 11.99 13.22
CA PRO A 373 17.03 12.07 11.76
C PRO A 373 16.38 10.87 11.06
N LEU A 374 16.62 9.67 11.57
CA LEU A 374 16.02 8.41 11.11
C LEU A 374 15.26 7.77 12.27
N SER A 375 13.99 7.51 12.07
CA SER A 375 13.11 6.89 13.06
C SER A 375 13.21 5.37 13.07
N MET A 376 13.59 4.78 11.92
CA MET A 376 13.74 3.32 11.79
C MET A 376 14.89 3.00 10.84
N ILE A 377 15.74 2.05 11.24
CA ILE A 377 16.81 1.46 10.42
C ILE A 377 16.72 -0.06 10.59
N PHE A 378 16.72 -0.81 9.50
CA PHE A 378 16.74 -2.27 9.58
C PHE A 378 17.44 -2.94 8.41
N THR A 379 17.76 -4.21 8.57
CA THR A 379 18.49 -4.99 7.58
C THR A 379 17.62 -5.30 6.36
N SER A 380 18.05 -4.82 5.20
CA SER A 380 17.53 -5.24 3.89
C SER A 380 18.26 -6.48 3.37
N GLU A 381 19.59 -6.52 3.55
CA GLU A 381 20.46 -7.66 3.20
C GLU A 381 21.52 -7.83 4.28
N ALA A 382 21.57 -9.03 4.86
CA ALA A 382 22.54 -9.41 5.87
C ALA A 382 23.82 -9.99 5.27
N GLY A 383 24.97 -9.81 5.95
CA GLY A 383 26.22 -10.41 5.49
C GLY A 383 27.37 -10.19 6.46
N LYS A 384 28.41 -11.05 6.39
CA LYS A 384 29.57 -11.02 7.31
C LYS A 384 30.56 -9.89 6.99
N GLU A 385 30.71 -9.52 5.71
CA GLU A 385 31.69 -8.52 5.27
C GLU A 385 31.03 -7.19 4.89
N GLY A 386 29.72 -7.19 4.77
CA GLY A 386 28.89 -6.04 4.41
C GLY A 386 27.44 -6.44 4.18
N GLY A 387 26.60 -5.46 3.89
CA GLY A 387 25.18 -5.65 3.62
C GLY A 387 24.51 -4.37 3.21
N VAL A 388 23.18 -4.41 3.19
CA VAL A 388 22.34 -3.27 2.85
C VAL A 388 21.35 -3.00 3.98
N LEU A 389 21.31 -1.75 4.42
CA LEU A 389 20.31 -1.25 5.35
C LEU A 389 19.24 -0.49 4.58
N ILE A 390 18.02 -0.52 5.11
CA ILE A 390 16.94 0.37 4.69
C ILE A 390 16.54 1.23 5.88
N ALA A 391 16.29 2.51 5.64
CA ALA A 391 15.99 3.44 6.72
C ALA A 391 14.89 4.42 6.33
N PHE A 392 14.18 4.90 7.35
CA PHE A 392 13.08 5.86 7.25
C PHE A 392 13.25 7.00 8.23
N GLY A 393 12.87 8.21 7.77
CA GLY A 393 12.79 9.41 8.57
C GLY A 393 11.46 10.12 8.35
N THR A 394 10.95 10.79 9.38
CA THR A 394 9.68 11.51 9.33
C THR A 394 9.76 12.83 8.58
N SER A 395 10.96 13.43 8.45
CA SER A 395 11.15 14.71 7.77
C SER A 395 12.45 14.75 6.97
N PRO A 396 12.41 15.18 5.69
CA PRO A 396 13.61 15.35 4.87
C PRO A 396 14.52 16.48 5.33
N GLU A 397 14.03 17.39 6.18
CA GLU A 397 14.80 18.50 6.74
C GLU A 397 15.81 18.05 7.79
N LYS A 398 15.61 16.86 8.38
CA LYS A 398 16.44 16.32 9.47
C LYS A 398 17.69 15.58 8.97
N ILE A 399 17.71 15.17 7.70
CA ILE A 399 18.82 14.40 7.12
C ILE A 399 18.91 14.62 5.62
N ASP A 400 20.11 14.85 5.13
CA ASP A 400 20.44 14.70 3.72
C ASP A 400 20.63 13.20 3.42
N ALA A 401 19.63 12.58 2.79
CA ALA A 401 19.63 11.17 2.46
C ALA A 401 20.71 10.76 1.43
N HIS A 402 21.29 11.73 0.72
CA HIS A 402 22.36 11.51 -0.25
C HIS A 402 23.76 11.71 0.36
N SER A 403 23.84 12.17 1.61
CA SER A 403 25.09 12.41 2.32
C SER A 403 25.55 11.19 3.09
N VAL A 404 26.56 10.48 2.58
CA VAL A 404 27.20 9.35 3.30
C VAL A 404 27.61 9.73 4.73
N PRO A 405 28.24 10.89 5.01
CA PRO A 405 28.55 11.28 6.37
C PRO A 405 27.34 11.46 7.28
N ALA A 406 26.24 12.04 6.78
CA ALA A 406 25.02 12.24 7.56
C ALA A 406 24.36 10.90 7.92
N VAL A 407 24.23 9.99 6.95
CA VAL A 407 23.69 8.64 7.16
C VAL A 407 24.60 7.81 8.06
N GLN A 408 25.92 7.91 7.90
CA GLN A 408 26.91 7.27 8.78
C GLN A 408 26.73 7.69 10.24
N GLN A 409 26.51 8.97 10.50
CA GLN A 409 26.29 9.47 11.86
C GLN A 409 25.02 8.87 12.48
N ALA A 410 23.94 8.72 11.72
CA ALA A 410 22.71 8.11 12.20
C ALA A 410 22.86 6.60 12.45
N VAL A 411 23.54 5.87 11.55
CA VAL A 411 23.81 4.42 11.69
C VAL A 411 24.72 4.12 12.88
N ARG A 412 25.77 4.89 13.09
CA ARG A 412 26.72 4.70 14.19
C ARG A 412 26.11 4.77 15.58
N LYS A 413 24.98 5.44 15.74
CA LYS A 413 24.26 5.45 17.02
C LYS A 413 23.90 4.05 17.48
N PHE A 414 23.50 3.18 16.54
CA PHE A 414 23.02 1.83 16.83
C PHE A 414 24.10 0.77 16.61
N LEU A 415 24.88 0.92 15.54
CA LEU A 415 25.88 -0.04 15.08
C LEU A 415 27.19 0.71 14.78
N PRO A 416 28.02 0.97 15.82
CA PRO A 416 29.21 1.80 15.71
C PRO A 416 30.28 1.20 14.79
N ASP A 417 30.30 -0.13 14.64
CA ASP A 417 31.29 -0.86 13.86
C ASP A 417 30.97 -0.89 12.35
N LEU A 418 29.75 -0.48 11.94
CA LEU A 418 29.39 -0.40 10.53
C LEU A 418 29.92 0.88 9.88
N SER A 419 30.45 0.73 8.67
CA SER A 419 30.90 1.85 7.83
C SER A 419 30.00 1.97 6.60
N VAL A 420 29.23 3.07 6.51
CA VAL A 420 28.41 3.40 5.33
C VAL A 420 29.35 3.76 4.17
N THR A 421 29.21 3.06 3.07
CA THR A 421 30.02 3.27 1.85
C THR A 421 29.26 3.99 0.76
N GLU A 422 27.93 3.84 0.74
CA GLU A 422 27.07 4.43 -0.27
C GLU A 422 25.66 4.64 0.28
N THR A 423 24.96 5.66 -0.21
CA THR A 423 23.55 5.93 0.08
C THR A 423 22.76 6.03 -1.21
N ILE A 424 21.55 5.47 -1.22
CA ILE A 424 20.66 5.44 -2.38
C ILE A 424 19.28 5.89 -1.92
N ALA A 425 18.79 7.01 -2.45
CA ALA A 425 17.52 7.61 -2.09
C ALA A 425 16.83 8.26 -3.28
N TYR A 426 15.55 8.62 -3.12
CA TYR A 426 14.81 9.42 -4.08
C TYR A 426 13.93 10.43 -3.34
N ASP A 427 14.03 11.71 -3.72
CA ASP A 427 13.37 12.82 -3.04
C ASP A 427 11.93 12.99 -3.51
N TRP A 428 11.04 12.10 -3.04
CA TRP A 428 9.62 12.09 -3.43
C TRP A 428 8.90 13.41 -3.15
N HIS A 429 9.29 14.13 -2.11
CA HIS A 429 8.70 15.41 -1.72
C HIS A 429 9.05 16.56 -2.68
N LEU A 430 10.15 16.43 -3.43
CA LEU A 430 10.59 17.38 -4.47
C LEU A 430 10.15 16.97 -5.89
N ASP A 431 9.76 15.71 -6.10
CA ASP A 431 9.32 15.22 -7.40
C ASP A 431 8.03 15.95 -7.84
N PRO A 432 8.04 16.69 -8.96
CA PRO A 432 6.93 17.55 -9.38
C PRO A 432 5.65 16.78 -9.75
N TYR A 433 5.76 15.47 -9.97
CA TYR A 433 4.64 14.59 -10.32
C TYR A 433 4.15 13.74 -9.14
N SER A 434 4.71 13.94 -7.95
CA SER A 434 4.31 13.25 -6.71
C SER A 434 4.07 14.22 -5.56
N LEU A 435 5.01 15.14 -5.29
CA LEU A 435 5.04 16.11 -4.21
C LEU A 435 4.75 15.47 -2.84
N GLY A 436 5.26 14.26 -2.64
CA GLY A 436 5.07 13.47 -1.42
C GLY A 436 5.31 11.98 -1.63
N THR A 437 5.38 11.25 -0.53
CA THR A 437 5.57 9.79 -0.46
C THR A 437 4.22 9.06 -0.63
N TRP A 438 3.94 8.01 0.16
CA TRP A 438 2.61 7.42 0.19
C TRP A 438 1.61 8.29 0.96
N CYS A 439 0.34 8.09 0.68
CA CYS A 439 -0.74 8.88 1.27
C CYS A 439 -0.90 8.58 2.75
N ILE A 440 -0.66 9.60 3.57
CA ILE A 440 -1.12 9.69 4.96
C ILE A 440 -1.98 10.94 5.03
N LEU A 441 -3.28 10.80 5.19
CA LEU A 441 -4.17 11.95 5.31
C LEU A 441 -3.82 12.76 6.57
N ARG A 442 -3.97 14.07 6.47
CA ARG A 442 -3.86 14.97 7.62
C ARG A 442 -5.11 14.86 8.51
N PRO A 443 -5.06 15.29 9.77
CA PRO A 443 -6.23 15.39 10.61
C PRO A 443 -7.38 16.14 9.91
N GLY A 444 -8.56 15.53 9.86
CA GLY A 444 -9.78 16.07 9.24
C GLY A 444 -9.89 15.91 7.73
N GLN A 445 -8.87 15.43 7.02
CA GLN A 445 -8.90 15.31 5.57
C GLN A 445 -9.82 14.18 5.07
N MET A 446 -9.99 13.11 5.83
CA MET A 446 -10.88 12.02 5.41
C MET A 446 -12.33 12.53 5.29
N THR A 447 -12.81 13.27 6.28
CA THR A 447 -14.14 13.92 6.27
C THR A 447 -14.26 14.94 5.13
N LYS A 448 -13.23 15.80 4.98
CA LYS A 448 -13.30 16.91 4.03
C LYS A 448 -13.25 16.47 2.57
N TYR A 449 -12.45 15.46 2.23
CA TYR A 449 -12.01 15.28 0.85
C TYR A 449 -12.22 13.89 0.27
N LEU A 450 -12.11 12.80 1.07
CA LEU A 450 -11.97 11.47 0.50
C LEU A 450 -13.13 11.05 -0.41
N ALA A 451 -14.36 11.32 0.00
CA ALA A 451 -15.53 11.02 -0.82
C ALA A 451 -15.49 11.83 -2.14
N LYS A 452 -15.22 13.13 -2.06
CA LYS A 452 -15.18 14.03 -3.21
C LYS A 452 -14.05 13.71 -4.19
N LEU A 453 -12.87 13.34 -3.70
CA LEU A 453 -11.74 12.92 -4.55
C LEU A 453 -12.09 11.77 -5.49
N ARG A 454 -13.02 10.91 -5.09
CA ARG A 454 -13.43 9.70 -5.83
C ARG A 454 -14.55 9.96 -6.84
N GLU A 455 -15.32 11.01 -6.67
CA GLU A 455 -16.46 11.32 -7.54
C GLU A 455 -15.98 11.68 -8.96
N PRO A 456 -16.55 11.09 -10.01
CA PRO A 456 -16.26 11.52 -11.38
C PRO A 456 -16.81 12.92 -11.67
N GLU A 457 -16.16 13.65 -12.55
CA GLU A 457 -16.61 14.96 -13.02
C GLU A 457 -16.81 14.96 -14.52
N GLY A 458 -18.06 14.92 -14.92
CA GLY A 458 -18.41 14.81 -16.32
C GLY A 458 -17.86 13.52 -16.95
N LEU A 459 -16.92 13.63 -17.88
CA LEU A 459 -16.26 12.52 -18.58
C LEU A 459 -14.91 12.15 -17.97
N VAL A 460 -14.51 12.83 -16.87
CA VAL A 460 -13.24 12.57 -16.17
C VAL A 460 -13.49 11.79 -14.91
N HIS A 461 -12.81 10.67 -14.76
CA HIS A 461 -12.82 9.80 -13.60
C HIS A 461 -11.48 9.90 -12.85
N PHE A 462 -11.46 9.57 -11.56
CA PHE A 462 -10.29 9.75 -10.71
C PHE A 462 -9.87 8.45 -10.04
N ALA A 463 -8.59 8.08 -10.19
CA ALA A 463 -7.97 6.91 -9.60
C ALA A 463 -6.64 7.27 -8.92
N GLY A 464 -6.15 6.39 -8.07
CA GLY A 464 -4.87 6.54 -7.38
C GLY A 464 -4.86 5.83 -6.04
N GLY A 465 -3.69 5.50 -5.53
CA GLY A 465 -3.54 4.90 -4.21
C GLY A 465 -4.09 5.79 -3.08
N ASP A 466 -4.15 7.11 -3.30
CA ASP A 466 -4.67 8.09 -2.34
C ASP A 466 -6.19 8.05 -2.21
N MET A 467 -6.87 7.45 -3.21
CA MET A 467 -8.33 7.41 -3.31
C MET A 467 -8.91 6.02 -3.01
N ALA A 468 -8.08 5.07 -2.59
CA ALA A 468 -8.51 3.73 -2.23
C ALA A 468 -9.34 3.71 -0.94
N LEU A 469 -10.26 2.76 -0.83
CA LEU A 469 -11.01 2.49 0.40
C LEU A 469 -10.34 1.41 1.26
N GLY A 470 -9.74 0.42 0.65
CA GLY A 470 -8.95 -0.62 1.30
C GLY A 470 -7.57 -0.13 1.77
N TRP A 471 -6.49 -0.64 1.25
CA TRP A 471 -5.11 -0.27 1.58
C TRP A 471 -4.68 1.05 0.90
N ARG A 472 -5.25 2.19 1.34
CA ARG A 472 -4.87 3.52 0.84
C ARG A 472 -3.41 3.81 1.13
N GLY A 473 -2.68 4.37 0.14
CA GLY A 473 -1.26 4.64 0.20
C GLY A 473 -0.38 3.46 -0.24
N PHE A 474 -0.94 2.26 -0.44
CA PHE A 474 -0.24 1.06 -0.89
C PHE A 474 -0.43 0.78 -2.38
N ILE A 475 0.40 -0.12 -2.92
CA ILE A 475 0.25 -0.66 -4.29
C ILE A 475 -1.12 -1.31 -4.44
N ASP A 476 -1.57 -2.06 -3.43
CA ASP A 476 -2.89 -2.71 -3.38
C ASP A 476 -4.03 -1.71 -3.62
N GLY A 477 -4.02 -0.59 -2.88
CA GLY A 477 -5.05 0.43 -3.04
C GLY A 477 -5.00 1.13 -4.39
N ALA A 478 -3.81 1.25 -4.99
CA ALA A 478 -3.69 1.78 -6.35
C ALA A 478 -4.37 0.84 -7.36
N ILE A 479 -4.15 -0.48 -7.25
CA ILE A 479 -4.80 -1.50 -8.08
C ILE A 479 -6.32 -1.52 -7.84
N GLU A 480 -6.78 -1.51 -6.57
CA GLU A 480 -8.20 -1.37 -6.20
C GLU A 480 -8.86 -0.20 -6.94
N SER A 481 -8.24 0.97 -6.85
CA SER A 481 -8.76 2.20 -7.41
C SER A 481 -8.78 2.18 -8.95
N GLY A 482 -7.77 1.60 -9.58
CA GLY A 482 -7.70 1.40 -11.03
C GLY A 482 -8.80 0.48 -11.55
N ASN A 483 -9.01 -0.67 -10.91
CA ASN A 483 -10.08 -1.61 -11.23
C ASN A 483 -11.46 -0.95 -11.12
N ARG A 484 -11.73 -0.27 -10.00
CA ARG A 484 -13.00 0.43 -9.78
C ARG A 484 -13.31 1.40 -10.93
N VAL A 485 -12.36 2.27 -11.24
CA VAL A 485 -12.59 3.31 -12.25
C VAL A 485 -12.71 2.74 -13.66
N ALA A 486 -11.96 1.71 -13.99
CA ALA A 486 -12.12 1.02 -15.28
C ALA A 486 -13.54 0.46 -15.44
N HIS A 487 -14.07 -0.22 -14.42
CA HIS A 487 -15.44 -0.74 -14.44
C HIS A 487 -16.49 0.40 -14.56
N GLU A 488 -16.31 1.50 -13.84
CA GLU A 488 -17.19 2.69 -13.95
C GLU A 488 -17.22 3.24 -15.38
N VAL A 489 -16.04 3.39 -16.00
CA VAL A 489 -15.92 3.89 -17.37
C VAL A 489 -16.53 2.92 -18.38
N VAL A 490 -16.26 1.62 -18.28
CA VAL A 490 -16.86 0.59 -19.14
C VAL A 490 -18.39 0.63 -19.04
N ALA A 491 -18.94 0.66 -17.82
CA ALA A 491 -20.40 0.72 -17.61
C ALA A 491 -21.00 1.98 -18.22
N ARG A 492 -20.35 3.13 -18.06
CA ARG A 492 -20.77 4.41 -18.66
C ARG A 492 -20.78 4.37 -20.18
N LEU A 493 -19.68 3.92 -20.80
CA LEU A 493 -19.55 3.89 -22.26
C LEU A 493 -20.49 2.86 -22.91
N ALA A 494 -20.88 1.83 -22.18
CA ALA A 494 -21.89 0.86 -22.60
C ALA A 494 -23.35 1.36 -22.42
N GLY A 495 -23.56 2.59 -21.95
CA GLY A 495 -24.89 3.17 -21.73
C GLY A 495 -25.64 2.55 -20.53
N ARG A 496 -24.94 1.82 -19.64
CA ARG A 496 -25.54 1.13 -18.48
C ARG A 496 -25.68 2.03 -17.25
N VAL A 497 -25.11 3.25 -17.26
CA VAL A 497 -25.16 4.21 -16.15
C VAL A 497 -25.64 5.56 -16.66
N ARG A 498 -26.73 6.09 -16.11
CA ARG A 498 -27.21 7.45 -16.34
C ARG A 498 -26.40 8.45 -15.49
N PRO A 499 -26.03 9.65 -16.02
CA PRO A 499 -25.05 10.53 -15.38
C PRO A 499 -25.40 11.08 -13.98
N ALA A 500 -26.67 11.03 -13.57
CA ALA A 500 -27.16 11.66 -12.33
C ALA A 500 -27.49 10.67 -11.19
N GLU A 501 -27.34 9.37 -11.41
CA GLU A 501 -27.81 8.34 -10.45
C GLU A 501 -26.69 7.59 -9.71
N SER A 502 -25.39 7.95 -9.93
CA SER A 502 -24.29 7.10 -9.46
C SER A 502 -24.15 7.01 -7.94
N ALA A 503 -24.44 8.06 -7.17
CA ALA A 503 -24.36 8.02 -5.71
C ALA A 503 -25.58 7.33 -5.08
N ALA A 504 -26.77 7.57 -5.61
CA ALA A 504 -28.01 6.94 -5.13
C ALA A 504 -28.12 5.47 -5.60
N ALA A 505 -27.66 5.14 -6.82
CA ALA A 505 -27.66 3.78 -7.36
C ALA A 505 -26.61 2.88 -6.65
N THR A 506 -25.46 3.42 -6.25
CA THR A 506 -24.48 2.67 -5.46
C THR A 506 -25.04 2.36 -4.06
N ALA A 507 -25.79 3.28 -3.46
CA ALA A 507 -26.48 3.05 -2.20
C ALA A 507 -27.67 2.08 -2.36
N ALA A 508 -28.44 2.16 -3.46
CA ALA A 508 -29.56 1.26 -3.75
C ALA A 508 -29.09 -0.14 -4.14
N MET A 509 -28.00 -0.28 -4.91
CA MET A 509 -27.40 -1.59 -5.19
C MET A 509 -26.80 -2.25 -3.96
N ALA A 510 -26.31 -1.46 -2.98
CA ALA A 510 -25.87 -1.98 -1.67
C ALA A 510 -27.04 -2.55 -0.84
N LEU A 511 -28.29 -2.15 -1.13
CA LEU A 511 -29.50 -2.64 -0.46
C LEU A 511 -30.08 -3.91 -1.09
N GLU A 512 -29.73 -4.25 -2.34
CA GLU A 512 -30.22 -5.46 -3.05
C GLU A 512 -29.22 -6.63 -3.11
N VAL A 513 -27.97 -6.44 -2.62
CA VAL A 513 -27.01 -7.55 -2.58
C VAL A 513 -27.38 -8.46 -1.42
N ALA A 514 -27.70 -9.72 -1.72
CA ALA A 514 -27.95 -10.73 -0.67
C ALA A 514 -26.76 -10.75 0.32
N PRO A 515 -27.01 -10.87 1.63
CA PRO A 515 -25.95 -10.81 2.65
C PRO A 515 -24.75 -11.73 2.36
N GLY A 516 -25.02 -12.94 1.82
CA GLY A 516 -23.98 -13.89 1.43
C GLY A 516 -23.07 -13.38 0.30
N ASP A 517 -23.61 -12.71 -0.71
CA ASP A 517 -22.84 -12.16 -1.84
C ASP A 517 -21.93 -11.01 -1.39
N ALA A 518 -22.40 -10.19 -0.46
CA ALA A 518 -21.60 -9.11 0.09
C ALA A 518 -20.35 -9.63 0.81
N VAL A 519 -20.51 -10.70 1.61
CA VAL A 519 -19.40 -11.35 2.32
C VAL A 519 -18.51 -12.11 1.34
N PHE A 520 -19.10 -12.80 0.36
CA PHE A 520 -18.38 -13.62 -0.63
C PHE A 520 -17.43 -12.80 -1.49
N ARG A 521 -17.70 -11.53 -1.76
CA ARG A 521 -16.78 -10.64 -2.51
C ARG A 521 -15.38 -10.61 -1.90
N GLN A 522 -15.25 -10.75 -0.59
CA GLN A 522 -13.95 -10.82 0.07
C GLN A 522 -13.23 -12.15 -0.22
N CYS A 523 -13.99 -13.23 -0.41
CA CYS A 523 -13.48 -14.56 -0.75
C CYS A 523 -13.12 -14.67 -2.22
N ALA A 524 -13.94 -14.09 -3.10
CA ALA A 524 -13.82 -14.16 -4.56
C ALA A 524 -12.52 -13.56 -5.10
N VAL A 525 -11.89 -12.66 -4.35
CA VAL A 525 -10.59 -12.08 -4.70
C VAL A 525 -9.48 -13.16 -4.80
N CYS A 526 -9.54 -14.16 -3.93
CA CYS A 526 -8.54 -15.23 -3.86
C CYS A 526 -9.06 -16.57 -4.40
N HIS A 527 -10.37 -16.79 -4.33
CA HIS A 527 -11.01 -18.06 -4.60
C HIS A 527 -11.94 -17.98 -5.81
N PRO A 528 -11.60 -18.57 -6.97
CA PRO A 528 -12.57 -18.78 -8.03
C PRO A 528 -13.75 -19.64 -7.55
N SER A 529 -14.91 -19.45 -8.15
CA SER A 529 -16.15 -20.22 -7.85
C SER A 529 -16.89 -20.65 -9.11
N ASP A 530 -16.26 -20.50 -10.27
CA ASP A 530 -16.79 -20.87 -11.56
C ASP A 530 -16.67 -22.37 -11.88
N ALA A 531 -17.24 -22.80 -13.01
CA ALA A 531 -17.24 -24.19 -13.44
C ALA A 531 -15.91 -24.65 -14.06
N SER A 532 -14.90 -23.78 -14.21
CA SER A 532 -13.61 -24.15 -14.83
C SER A 532 -12.80 -25.12 -13.97
N GLY A 533 -13.05 -25.13 -12.64
CA GLY A 533 -12.27 -25.89 -11.68
C GLY A 533 -10.86 -25.32 -11.44
N GLN A 534 -10.47 -24.27 -12.16
CA GLN A 534 -9.18 -23.63 -11.97
C GLN A 534 -9.07 -22.98 -10.59
N HIS A 535 -7.86 -22.97 -10.04
CA HIS A 535 -7.56 -22.35 -8.76
C HIS A 535 -7.00 -20.95 -8.96
N GLY A 536 -7.24 -20.09 -7.99
CA GLY A 536 -6.58 -18.79 -7.86
C GLY A 536 -5.47 -18.84 -6.80
N VAL A 537 -5.31 -17.76 -6.04
CA VAL A 537 -4.49 -17.74 -4.81
C VAL A 537 -4.98 -18.80 -3.81
N GLY A 538 -6.31 -18.97 -3.69
CA GLY A 538 -6.97 -20.03 -2.97
C GLY A 538 -7.61 -21.07 -3.91
N PRO A 539 -8.02 -22.24 -3.37
CA PRO A 539 -8.70 -23.26 -4.15
C PRO A 539 -10.06 -22.78 -4.65
N ASN A 540 -10.50 -23.30 -5.79
CA ASN A 540 -11.85 -23.05 -6.30
C ASN A 540 -12.89 -23.53 -5.27
N LEU A 541 -13.84 -22.66 -4.94
CA LEU A 541 -14.86 -22.88 -3.90
C LEU A 541 -16.14 -23.55 -4.42
N ARG A 542 -16.25 -23.82 -5.72
CA ARG A 542 -17.41 -24.54 -6.25
C ARG A 542 -17.49 -25.93 -5.63
N GLY A 543 -18.65 -26.29 -5.06
CA GLY A 543 -18.86 -27.56 -4.42
C GLY A 543 -18.07 -27.81 -3.13
N VAL A 544 -17.63 -26.74 -2.44
CA VAL A 544 -16.91 -26.89 -1.16
C VAL A 544 -17.74 -27.53 -0.06
N PRO A 545 -19.02 -27.18 0.17
CA PRO A 545 -19.80 -27.84 1.19
C PRO A 545 -19.97 -29.34 0.89
N GLY A 546 -19.63 -30.20 1.86
CA GLY A 546 -19.60 -31.64 1.74
C GLY A 546 -18.32 -32.25 1.16
N ARG A 547 -17.40 -31.45 0.63
CA ARG A 547 -16.10 -31.90 0.11
C ARG A 547 -15.14 -32.20 1.26
N LYS A 548 -14.28 -33.22 1.12
CA LYS A 548 -13.21 -33.51 2.09
C LYS A 548 -12.25 -32.29 2.17
N ILE A 549 -11.83 -31.95 3.40
CA ILE A 549 -10.89 -30.84 3.62
C ILE A 549 -9.57 -31.13 2.88
N ALA A 550 -8.99 -30.12 2.28
CA ALA A 550 -7.74 -30.19 1.51
C ALA A 550 -7.74 -31.20 0.33
N SER A 551 -8.91 -31.46 -0.28
CA SER A 551 -9.03 -32.45 -1.37
C SER A 551 -9.24 -31.85 -2.77
N ALA A 552 -9.17 -30.52 -2.94
CA ALA A 552 -9.25 -29.96 -4.29
C ALA A 552 -8.03 -30.45 -5.12
N PRO A 553 -8.26 -31.04 -6.33
CA PRO A 553 -7.17 -31.50 -7.17
C PRO A 553 -6.17 -30.40 -7.47
N ASP A 554 -4.89 -30.74 -7.58
CA ASP A 554 -3.79 -29.86 -8.03
C ASP A 554 -3.56 -28.57 -7.21
N TYR A 555 -4.23 -28.41 -6.03
CA TYR A 555 -4.00 -27.26 -5.16
C TYR A 555 -3.03 -27.62 -4.01
N PRO A 556 -1.94 -26.82 -3.80
CA PRO A 556 -0.91 -27.09 -2.79
C PRO A 556 -1.36 -26.64 -1.38
N PHE A 557 -2.29 -27.35 -0.75
CA PHE A 557 -2.75 -27.07 0.60
C PHE A 557 -1.62 -27.07 1.64
N SER A 558 -1.78 -26.29 2.71
CA SER A 558 -0.91 -26.35 3.88
C SER A 558 -1.05 -27.70 4.60
N GLU A 559 0.00 -28.11 5.31
CA GLU A 559 -0.03 -29.30 6.17
C GLU A 559 -1.11 -29.18 7.25
N ALA A 560 -1.27 -27.97 7.81
CA ALA A 560 -2.31 -27.67 8.79
C ALA A 560 -3.74 -27.97 8.29
N LEU A 561 -4.04 -27.74 7.01
CA LEU A 561 -5.34 -28.11 6.44
C LEU A 561 -5.42 -29.61 6.09
N ARG A 562 -4.32 -30.21 5.65
CA ARG A 562 -4.27 -31.65 5.34
C ARG A 562 -4.45 -32.53 6.59
N SER A 563 -4.00 -32.03 7.76
CA SER A 563 -4.16 -32.74 9.05
C SER A 563 -5.59 -32.71 9.59
N LEU A 564 -6.46 -31.85 9.04
CA LEU A 564 -7.90 -31.86 9.38
C LEU A 564 -8.60 -32.97 8.59
N ASP A 565 -8.59 -34.21 9.12
CA ASP A 565 -9.23 -35.35 8.49
C ASP A 565 -10.77 -35.32 8.67
N SER A 566 -11.42 -34.40 7.96
CA SER A 566 -12.86 -34.13 8.04
C SER A 566 -13.39 -33.66 6.69
N THR A 567 -14.68 -33.36 6.62
CA THR A 567 -15.37 -32.76 5.48
C THR A 567 -15.84 -31.35 5.83
N TRP A 568 -15.99 -30.51 4.84
CA TRP A 568 -16.56 -29.16 4.99
C TRP A 568 -18.07 -29.22 5.25
N SER A 569 -18.48 -29.66 6.46
CA SER A 569 -19.87 -29.47 6.91
C SER A 569 -20.15 -27.99 7.18
N PRO A 570 -21.41 -27.54 7.27
CA PRO A 570 -21.74 -26.17 7.65
C PRO A 570 -21.07 -25.74 8.97
N GLU A 571 -20.99 -26.65 9.97
CA GLU A 571 -20.36 -26.38 11.27
C GLU A 571 -18.84 -26.25 11.16
N GLN A 572 -18.20 -27.07 10.31
CA GLN A 572 -16.75 -26.97 10.04
C GLN A 572 -16.41 -25.71 9.27
N LEU A 573 -17.27 -25.31 8.33
CA LEU A 573 -17.14 -24.05 7.61
C LEU A 573 -17.32 -22.86 8.56
N ASP A 574 -18.33 -22.87 9.44
CA ASP A 574 -18.56 -21.79 10.40
C ASP A 574 -17.34 -21.62 11.33
N ALA A 575 -16.86 -22.72 11.91
CA ALA A 575 -15.70 -22.71 12.79
C ALA A 575 -14.42 -22.23 12.08
N PHE A 576 -14.21 -22.66 10.83
CA PHE A 576 -13.05 -22.23 10.04
C PHE A 576 -13.16 -20.77 9.60
N LEU A 577 -14.33 -20.35 9.13
CA LEU A 577 -14.58 -18.98 8.70
C LEU A 577 -14.59 -17.98 9.85
N ALA A 578 -14.89 -18.41 11.08
CA ALA A 578 -14.77 -17.54 12.26
C ALA A 578 -13.33 -17.14 12.54
N ASN A 579 -12.38 -18.07 12.46
CA ASN A 579 -10.93 -17.80 12.63
C ASN A 579 -10.10 -18.92 11.98
N PRO A 580 -9.72 -18.79 10.69
CA PRO A 580 -8.95 -19.80 9.97
C PRO A 580 -7.63 -20.16 10.63
N ALA A 581 -6.91 -19.16 11.16
CA ALA A 581 -5.60 -19.37 11.79
C ALA A 581 -5.71 -20.15 13.11
N GLN A 582 -6.76 -19.93 13.88
CA GLN A 582 -7.03 -20.68 15.11
C GLN A 582 -7.49 -22.11 14.81
N ARG A 583 -8.35 -22.30 13.80
CA ARG A 583 -8.89 -23.60 13.43
C ARG A 583 -7.87 -24.51 12.75
N ALA A 584 -6.93 -23.94 11.99
CA ALA A 584 -5.85 -24.63 11.30
C ALA A 584 -4.54 -23.85 11.46
N PRO A 585 -3.84 -23.94 12.60
CA PRO A 585 -2.57 -23.25 12.86
C PRO A 585 -1.54 -23.62 11.80
N GLY A 586 -0.97 -22.62 11.12
CA GLY A 586 -0.07 -22.82 9.97
C GLY A 586 -0.80 -22.90 8.61
N THR A 587 -2.09 -22.58 8.55
CA THR A 587 -2.79 -22.39 7.26
C THR A 587 -2.11 -21.29 6.43
N LYS A 588 -2.04 -21.49 5.11
CA LYS A 588 -1.62 -20.46 4.15
C LYS A 588 -2.70 -19.42 3.89
N MET A 589 -3.94 -19.66 4.37
CA MET A 589 -5.05 -18.72 4.24
C MET A 589 -4.92 -17.62 5.29
N ALA A 590 -4.44 -16.48 4.87
CA ALA A 590 -4.21 -15.30 5.72
C ALA A 590 -5.46 -14.42 5.90
N PHE A 591 -6.61 -15.04 5.98
CA PHE A 591 -7.88 -14.37 6.20
C PHE A 591 -8.20 -14.28 7.69
N GLY A 592 -8.52 -13.08 8.19
CA GLY A 592 -8.78 -12.83 9.61
C GLY A 592 -10.09 -13.45 10.15
N GLY A 593 -10.90 -14.01 9.26
CA GLY A 593 -12.20 -14.59 9.58
C GLY A 593 -13.35 -13.60 9.39
N VAL A 594 -14.57 -14.12 9.47
CA VAL A 594 -15.83 -13.38 9.44
C VAL A 594 -16.38 -13.36 10.86
N ALA A 595 -16.27 -12.22 11.56
CA ALA A 595 -16.66 -12.12 12.98
C ALA A 595 -18.16 -12.35 13.22
N SER A 596 -19.01 -11.80 12.33
CA SER A 596 -20.48 -11.90 12.43
C SER A 596 -20.99 -13.31 12.12
N ALA A 597 -21.69 -13.94 13.06
CA ALA A 597 -22.28 -15.25 12.86
C ALA A 597 -23.37 -15.25 11.76
N SER A 598 -24.15 -14.17 11.65
CA SER A 598 -25.14 -14.01 10.58
C SER A 598 -24.50 -13.93 9.20
N ASP A 599 -23.37 -13.23 9.08
CA ASP A 599 -22.63 -13.11 7.81
C ASP A 599 -22.00 -14.46 7.41
N ARG A 600 -21.48 -15.22 8.38
CA ARG A 600 -20.97 -16.58 8.13
C ARG A 600 -22.07 -17.52 7.67
N ALA A 601 -23.23 -17.47 8.31
CA ALA A 601 -24.38 -18.28 7.91
C ALA A 601 -24.84 -17.96 6.48
N ALA A 602 -24.94 -16.66 6.13
CA ALA A 602 -25.29 -16.22 4.78
C ALA A 602 -24.23 -16.63 3.73
N LEU A 603 -22.93 -16.58 4.08
CA LEU A 603 -21.85 -17.05 3.22
C LEU A 603 -21.92 -18.58 2.99
N ILE A 604 -22.16 -19.38 4.03
CA ILE A 604 -22.28 -20.83 3.95
C ILE A 604 -23.49 -21.24 3.08
N GLU A 605 -24.59 -20.51 3.23
CA GLU A 605 -25.77 -20.70 2.37
C GLU A 605 -25.45 -20.43 0.89
N LEU A 606 -24.73 -19.33 0.61
CA LEU A 606 -24.29 -19.01 -0.75
C LEU A 606 -23.36 -20.09 -1.31
N LEU A 607 -22.34 -20.51 -0.56
CA LEU A 607 -21.42 -21.58 -0.98
C LEU A 607 -22.16 -22.89 -1.29
N SER A 608 -23.24 -23.18 -0.59
CA SER A 608 -24.08 -24.36 -0.83
C SER A 608 -24.84 -24.31 -2.16
N LYS A 609 -25.04 -23.10 -2.70
CA LYS A 609 -25.68 -22.88 -4.02
C LYS A 609 -24.68 -22.94 -5.18
N LEU A 610 -23.38 -22.83 -4.91
CA LEU A 610 -22.30 -22.93 -5.90
C LEU A 610 -21.94 -24.40 -6.20
N ARG A 611 -22.85 -25.15 -6.80
CA ARG A 611 -22.66 -26.57 -7.17
C ARG A 611 -22.26 -26.75 -8.62
#